data_843238189d0df171807b78a0801965bf
#
_entry.id   843238189d0df171807b78a0801965bf
#
_cell.length_a   1.000
_cell.length_b   1.000
_cell.length_c   1.000
_cell.angle_alpha   90.00
_cell.angle_beta   90.00
_cell.angle_gamma   90.00
#
_symmetry.space_group_name_H-M   'P 1'
#
loop_
_entity.id
_entity.type
_entity.pdbx_description
1 polymer ?
#
loop_
_entity_poly.entity_id
_entity_poly.type
_entity_poly.pdbx_seq_one_letter_code
_entity_poly.pdbx_strand_id
1 'polypeptide(L)'
;MLRVRDGEVEKLGILYERYRDPLFNFFVRVTGSLSLSEDLVHDVFLRMLKYRHTFETGKEFRTWMYQVARNAQRDSWHKRQRETSLESADAGSREAVPSHDFR
;
A
#
# COMPACT_ATOMS: atom_id res chain seq x y z
N MET A 1 13.51 16.20 15.27
CA MET A 1 12.77 15.76 15.21
C MET A 1 12.64 14.39 15.13
N LEU A 2 13.03 13.87 14.22
CA LEU A 2 12.90 12.58 14.18
C LEU A 2 13.75 11.83 15.07
N ARG A 3 14.76 12.41 15.62
CA ARG A 3 15.61 11.74 16.44
C ARG A 3 14.99 11.16 17.60
N VAL A 4 14.03 11.81 18.15
CA VAL A 4 13.36 11.32 19.26
C VAL A 4 12.71 10.02 18.98
N ARG A 5 12.41 9.78 17.71
CA ARG A 5 11.77 8.57 17.33
C ARG A 5 12.66 7.57 16.69
N ASP A 6 13.97 7.71 16.88
CA ASP A 6 14.89 6.79 16.26
C ASP A 6 14.60 5.36 16.63
N GLY A 7 14.30 5.08 17.88
CA GLY A 7 13.99 3.74 18.31
C GLY A 7 12.74 3.20 17.63
N GLU A 8 11.76 4.08 17.46
CA GLU A 8 10.52 3.68 16.81
C GLU A 8 10.75 3.38 15.35
N VAL A 9 11.56 4.19 14.69
CA VAL A 9 11.84 3.99 13.29
C VAL A 9 12.59 2.68 13.06
N GLU A 10 13.55 2.39 13.94
CA GLU A 10 14.28 1.17 13.86
C GLU A 10 13.38 -0.03 14.04
N LYS A 11 12.51 0.02 15.03
CA LYS A 11 11.59 -1.05 15.31
C LYS A 11 10.65 -1.24 14.13
N LEU A 12 10.19 -0.16 13.56
CA LEU A 12 9.31 -0.22 12.41
C LEU A 12 10.01 -0.86 11.23
N GLY A 13 11.29 -0.54 11.05
CA GLY A 13 12.07 -1.14 9.99
C GLY A 13 12.20 -2.65 10.14
N ILE A 14 12.39 -3.10 11.37
CA ILE A 14 12.48 -4.52 11.62
C ILE A 14 11.17 -5.21 11.30
N LEU A 15 10.06 -4.59 11.69
CA LEU A 15 8.76 -5.15 11.40
C LEU A 15 8.49 -5.16 9.90
N TYR A 16 8.89 -4.12 9.22
CA TYR A 16 8.73 -4.04 7.78
C TYR A 16 9.49 -5.19 7.10
N GLU A 17 10.73 -5.44 7.52
CA GLU A 17 11.50 -6.51 6.94
C GLU A 17 10.81 -7.85 7.16
N ARG A 18 10.19 -8.01 8.30
CA ARG A 18 9.51 -9.25 8.60
C ARG A 18 8.28 -9.46 7.73
N TYR A 19 7.56 -8.38 7.44
CA TYR A 19 6.31 -8.48 6.71
C TYR A 19 6.40 -8.13 5.23
N ARG A 20 7.59 -7.80 4.77
CA ARG A 20 7.75 -7.39 3.38
C ARG A 20 7.28 -8.44 2.39
N ASP A 21 7.67 -9.68 2.61
CA ASP A 21 7.29 -10.75 1.70
C ASP A 21 5.80 -11.03 1.72
N PRO A 22 5.16 -11.14 2.89
CA PRO A 22 3.72 -11.31 2.91
C PRO A 22 2.98 -10.16 2.25
N LEU A 23 3.47 -8.93 2.42
CA LEU A 23 2.85 -7.79 1.79
C LEU A 23 2.99 -7.86 0.28
N PHE A 24 4.18 -8.22 -0.18
CA PHE A 24 4.42 -8.33 -1.60
C PHE A 24 3.48 -9.37 -2.20
N ASN A 25 3.36 -10.52 -1.56
CA ASN A 25 2.47 -11.57 -2.05
C ASN A 25 1.02 -11.11 -2.05
N PHE A 26 0.64 -10.34 -1.03
CA PHE A 26 -0.70 -9.80 -0.95
C PHE A 26 -0.97 -8.89 -2.17
N PHE A 27 -0.03 -8.01 -2.47
CA PHE A 27 -0.22 -7.09 -3.59
C PHE A 27 -0.19 -7.81 -4.94
N VAL A 28 0.66 -8.83 -5.07
CA VAL A 28 0.69 -9.58 -6.32
C VAL A 28 -0.66 -10.22 -6.57
N ARG A 29 -1.27 -10.76 -5.53
CA ARG A 29 -2.59 -11.37 -5.69
C ARG A 29 -3.65 -10.35 -6.05
N VAL A 30 -3.55 -9.16 -5.49
CA VAL A 30 -4.55 -8.14 -5.73
C VAL A 30 -4.36 -7.42 -7.06
N THR A 31 -3.12 -7.13 -7.41
CA THR A 31 -2.84 -6.32 -8.60
C THR A 31 -2.42 -7.14 -9.81
N GLY A 32 -1.85 -8.30 -9.59
CA GLY A 32 -1.35 -9.10 -10.69
C GLY A 32 -0.08 -8.57 -11.31
N SER A 33 0.58 -7.62 -10.65
CA SER A 33 1.77 -6.99 -11.22
C SER A 33 2.92 -7.03 -10.22
N LEU A 34 4.03 -7.61 -10.60
CA LEU A 34 5.18 -7.67 -9.73
C LEU A 34 5.77 -6.28 -9.49
N SER A 35 5.89 -5.53 -10.55
CA SER A 35 6.47 -4.21 -10.47
C SER A 35 5.63 -3.27 -9.61
N LEU A 36 4.32 -3.28 -9.82
CA LEU A 36 3.43 -2.45 -9.03
C LEU A 36 3.43 -2.89 -7.58
N SER A 37 3.54 -4.20 -7.34
CA SER A 37 3.55 -4.73 -5.99
C SER A 37 4.78 -4.26 -5.23
N GLU A 38 5.91 -4.19 -5.89
CA GLU A 38 7.12 -3.70 -5.25
C GLU A 38 6.95 -2.24 -4.85
N ASP A 39 6.37 -1.45 -5.74
CA ASP A 39 6.13 -0.05 -5.46
C ASP A 39 5.18 0.11 -4.28
N LEU A 40 4.16 -0.75 -4.23
CA LEU A 40 3.18 -0.67 -3.16
C LEU A 40 3.76 -1.07 -1.82
N VAL A 41 4.63 -2.07 -1.79
CA VAL A 41 5.28 -2.46 -0.56
C VAL A 41 6.09 -1.29 0.00
N HIS A 42 6.80 -0.63 -0.89
CA HIS A 42 7.60 0.51 -0.49
C HIS A 42 6.70 1.65 0.02
N ASP A 43 5.60 1.87 -0.67
CA ASP A 43 4.64 2.90 -0.28
C ASP A 43 4.06 2.62 1.10
N VAL A 44 3.77 1.35 1.39
CA VAL A 44 3.26 0.99 2.70
C VAL A 44 4.26 1.35 3.79
N PHE A 45 5.53 1.08 3.54
CA PHE A 45 6.55 1.38 4.52
C PHE A 45 6.61 2.89 4.78
N LEU A 46 6.57 3.68 3.72
CA LEU A 46 6.59 5.13 3.87
C LEU A 46 5.36 5.64 4.60
N ARG A 47 4.21 5.05 4.33
CA ARG A 47 2.98 5.43 5.03
C ARG A 47 3.04 5.05 6.50
N MET A 48 3.61 3.88 6.80
CA MET A 48 3.75 3.48 8.18
C MET A 48 4.65 4.43 8.94
N LEU A 49 5.71 4.91 8.29
CA LEU A 49 6.59 5.88 8.91
C LEU A 49 5.85 7.20 9.15
N LYS A 50 5.11 7.63 8.16
CA LYS A 50 4.40 8.89 8.24
C LYS A 50 3.33 8.87 9.31
N TYR A 51 2.59 7.78 9.41
CA TYR A 51 1.47 7.68 10.33
C TYR A 51 1.75 6.84 11.57
N ARG A 52 3.02 6.64 11.89
CA ARG A 52 3.37 5.71 12.95
C ARG A 52 2.76 6.04 14.30
N HIS A 53 2.55 7.32 14.58
CA HIS A 53 1.97 7.64 15.86
C HIS A 53 0.45 7.46 15.90
N THR A 54 -0.16 7.08 14.79
CA THR A 54 -1.57 6.76 14.84
C THR A 54 -1.77 5.31 15.22
N PHE A 55 -0.69 4.51 15.25
CA PHE A 55 -0.80 3.14 15.66
C PHE A 55 -0.93 3.13 17.17
N GLU A 56 -2.02 2.58 17.67
CA GLU A 56 -2.28 2.59 19.09
C GLU A 56 -1.73 1.36 19.77
N THR A 57 -1.14 1.57 20.93
CA THR A 57 -0.62 0.46 21.70
C THR A 57 -1.78 -0.43 22.03
N GLY A 58 -1.60 -1.70 21.93
CA GLY A 58 -2.65 -2.64 22.23
C GLY A 58 -3.36 -3.14 21.00
N LYS A 59 -3.22 -2.46 19.88
CA LYS A 59 -3.81 -2.93 18.65
C LYS A 59 -2.82 -3.84 17.99
N GLU A 60 -3.31 -4.76 17.20
CA GLU A 60 -2.45 -5.68 16.53
C GLU A 60 -1.76 -4.98 15.38
N PHE A 61 -0.44 -5.11 15.33
CA PHE A 61 0.35 -4.45 14.30
C PHE A 61 -0.05 -4.90 12.90
N ARG A 62 -0.28 -6.20 12.72
CA ARG A 62 -0.63 -6.72 11.42
C ARG A 62 -1.92 -6.11 10.88
N THR A 63 -2.90 -5.94 11.74
CA THR A 63 -4.18 -5.36 11.35
C THR A 63 -3.97 -3.94 10.84
N TRP A 64 -3.19 -3.17 11.60
CA TRP A 64 -2.90 -1.79 11.22
C TRP A 64 -2.13 -1.74 9.90
N MET A 65 -1.12 -2.59 9.77
CA MET A 65 -0.31 -2.62 8.57
C MET A 65 -1.13 -2.95 7.34
N TYR A 66 -2.01 -3.95 7.43
CA TYR A 66 -2.81 -4.31 6.28
C TYR A 66 -3.89 -3.28 5.97
N GLN A 67 -4.27 -2.50 6.94
CA GLN A 67 -5.19 -1.40 6.69
C GLN A 67 -4.46 -0.35 5.88
N VAL A 68 -3.21 -0.06 6.25
CA VAL A 68 -2.38 0.87 5.48
C VAL A 68 -2.17 0.33 4.07
N ALA A 69 -1.93 -0.98 3.97
CA ALA A 69 -1.71 -1.61 2.68
C ALA A 69 -2.93 -1.49 1.77
N ARG A 70 -4.09 -1.73 2.31
CA ARG A 70 -5.32 -1.64 1.51
C ARG A 70 -5.57 -0.20 1.06
N ASN A 71 -5.27 0.75 1.93
CA ASN A 71 -5.44 2.15 1.55
C ASN A 71 -4.46 2.53 0.44
N ALA A 72 -3.23 2.06 0.54
CA ALA A 72 -2.23 2.34 -0.48
C ALA A 72 -2.65 1.74 -1.82
N GLN A 73 -3.16 0.53 -1.78
CA GLN A 73 -3.59 -0.14 -3.00
C GLN A 73 -4.79 0.56 -3.62
N ARG A 74 -5.73 0.99 -2.80
CA ARG A 74 -6.89 1.69 -3.30
C ARG A 74 -6.51 3.03 -3.92
N ASP A 75 -5.62 3.76 -3.25
CA ASP A 75 -5.18 5.06 -3.77
C ASP A 75 -4.45 4.88 -5.10
N SER A 76 -3.64 3.84 -5.19
CA SER A 76 -2.91 3.56 -6.41
C SER A 76 -3.87 3.20 -7.54
N TRP A 77 -4.89 2.40 -7.23
CA TRP A 77 -5.86 2.01 -8.22
C TRP A 77 -6.63 3.21 -8.74
N HIS A 78 -7.06 4.10 -7.84
CA HIS A 78 -7.77 5.30 -8.25
C HIS A 78 -6.88 6.21 -9.12
N LYS A 79 -5.64 6.32 -8.76
CA LYS A 79 -4.72 7.14 -9.53
C LYS A 79 -4.55 6.60 -10.94
N ARG A 80 -4.39 5.27 -11.06
CA ARG A 80 -4.23 4.66 -12.36
C ARG A 80 -5.50 4.77 -13.18
N GLN A 81 -6.66 4.72 -12.52
CA GLN A 81 -7.93 4.87 -13.20
C GLN A 81 -8.04 6.26 -13.80
N ARG A 82 -7.65 7.27 -13.05
CA ARG A 82 -7.69 8.64 -13.56
C ARG A 82 -6.75 8.82 -14.74
N GLU A 83 -5.57 8.26 -14.64
CA GLU A 83 -4.60 8.39 -15.73
C GLU A 83 -5.07 7.68 -16.97
N THR A 84 -5.61 6.49 -16.79
CA THR A 84 -6.11 5.73 -17.91
C THR A 84 -7.30 6.44 -18.53
N SER A 85 -8.14 7.00 -17.71
CA SER A 85 -9.30 7.72 -18.20
C SER A 85 -8.88 8.88 -19.05
N LEU A 86 -7.88 9.62 -18.62
CA LEU A 86 -7.39 10.75 -19.39
C LEU A 86 -6.78 10.31 -20.71
N GLU A 87 -6.03 9.24 -20.65
CA GLU A 87 -5.39 8.76 -21.85
C GLU A 87 -6.36 8.15 -22.82
N SER A 88 -7.34 7.46 -22.31
CA SER A 88 -8.26 6.82 -23.19
C SER A 88 -9.51 7.57 -23.42
N ALA A 89 -9.51 8.82 -23.13
CA ALA A 89 -10.69 9.61 -23.35
C ALA A 89 -11.16 9.44 -24.76
N ASP A 90 -10.22 9.34 -25.68
CA ASP A 90 -10.64 9.17 -27.01
C ASP A 90 -10.77 7.74 -27.36
N ALA A 91 -10.16 6.84 -26.68
CA ALA A 91 -10.25 5.46 -27.01
C ALA A 91 -11.54 4.89 -26.50
N GLY A 92 -12.12 5.50 -25.67
CA GLY A 92 -13.28 5.01 -25.13
C GLY A 92 -13.19 3.81 -24.37
N SER A 93 -12.87 3.22 -23.99
CA SER A 93 -12.87 2.15 -23.39
C SER A 93 -13.17 1.64 -22.38
N ARG A 94 -13.39 1.25 -22.23
CA ARG A 94 -13.66 0.62 -21.42
C ARG A 94 -13.66 0.07 -20.49
N GLU A 95 -13.61 -0.39 -20.08
CA GLU A 95 -13.61 -0.96 -19.26
C GLU A 95 -13.34 -1.34 -18.36
N ALA A 96 -13.38 -1.58 -18.00
CA ALA A 96 -13.01 -1.97 -17.22
C ALA A 96 -13.12 -2.44 -16.16
N VAL A 97 -13.29 -2.59 -15.67
CA VAL A 97 -13.27 -2.96 -14.70
C VAL A 97 -13.27 -3.67 -13.94
N PRO A 98 -13.20 -4.07 -13.60
CA PRO A 98 -13.22 -4.69 -12.78
C PRO A 98 -12.99 -5.03 -11.73
N SER A 99 -12.75 -5.03 -11.64
CA SER A 99 -12.45 -5.38 -10.78
C SER A 99 -12.67 -5.53 -9.74
N HIS A 100 -13.11 -5.29 -9.79
CA HIS A 100 -13.26 -5.35 -8.94
C HIS A 100 -13.48 -5.90 -8.03
N ASP A 101 -13.68 -6.06 -8.03
CA ASP A 101 -13.98 -6.59 -7.24
C ASP A 101 -13.48 -7.24 -6.41
N PHE A 102 -13.13 -7.36 -6.28
CA PHE A 102 -12.61 -8.03 -5.51
C PHE A 102 -12.58 -7.79 -4.35
N ARG A 103 -12.88 -7.57 -3.97
CA ARG A 103 -12.87 -7.34 -2.94
C ARG A 103 -12.85 -7.76 -2.33
#